data_7842c84522fd415f9b743f287a90a7b6
#
_entry.id   7842c84522fd415f9b743f287a90a7b6
#
_cell.length_a   1.000
_cell.length_b   1.000
_cell.length_c   1.000
_cell.angle_alpha   90.00
_cell.angle_beta   90.00
_cell.angle_gamma   90.00
#
_symmetry.space_group_name_H-M   'P 1'
#
loop_
_entity.id
_entity.type
_entity.pdbx_description
1 polymer ?
#
loop_
_entity_poly.entity_id
_entity_poly.type
_entity_poly.pdbx_seq_one_letter_code
_entity_poly.pdbx_strand_id
1 'polypeptide(L)'
;MKTKLLKRLAPALVAGLLGTASPALAADTQAVLDTYAGIAFAGYQDALARARDLDRAAEALIANPSAETMVAARRAWLASRPAYQQTEAFRFGNPIVDDWEGRVNAWPLDEGLIDYVDASYGTESDRNALYTANVIANTSVNINGEMTDVSEITPALLSGTLQEAGDIEANVATGYHAIEFLLWGQDLNGTDAGAGDRPWTDYAKGDTCTNGHCDRRGQYLAAATDLLVADLEEMVANWTNGGAARMALEGKAGLAAMLTGMGSLSYGELAGERMKLGLLLHDPEEEHDCFSDNTHASHLYDAVGIRNVYLGQYERIDGTTVEGPSLSNIVAQKDKALDSELRGKLDATVQAMRALQARAEGGEAYDQMIGEDNEAGNAAVQAAIDALIDQTRSIERVIAKLGLDGIALEGSDSLDSPNAVFQ
;
A
#
# COMPACT_ATOMS: atom_id res chain seq x y z
N MET A 1 80.83 -36.17 -37.70
CA MET A 1 80.53 -34.79 -37.38
C MET A 1 79.22 -34.43 -38.01
N LYS A 2 78.09 -34.42 -37.26
CA LYS A 2 76.80 -33.88 -37.67
C LYS A 2 76.16 -33.33 -36.42
N THR A 3 76.13 -32.02 -36.34
CA THR A 3 75.53 -31.22 -35.23
C THR A 3 74.01 -31.23 -35.34
N LYS A 4 73.32 -31.68 -34.30
CA LYS A 4 71.87 -31.61 -34.18
C LYS A 4 71.47 -30.29 -33.54
N LEU A 5 70.65 -29.50 -34.26
CA LEU A 5 70.06 -28.29 -33.81
C LEU A 5 68.79 -28.61 -32.99
N LEU A 6 68.75 -28.27 -31.69
CA LEU A 6 67.55 -28.37 -30.85
C LEU A 6 66.67 -27.10 -31.08
N LYS A 7 65.49 -27.32 -31.58
CA LYS A 7 64.46 -26.29 -31.61
C LYS A 7 63.77 -26.22 -30.22
N ARG A 8 63.92 -25.08 -29.55
CA ARG A 8 63.15 -24.75 -28.33
C ARG A 8 61.71 -24.28 -28.70
N LEU A 9 60.73 -25.03 -28.26
CA LEU A 9 59.28 -24.57 -28.27
C LEU A 9 59.12 -23.66 -27.07
N ALA A 10 58.63 -22.43 -27.31
CA ALA A 10 58.11 -21.52 -26.28
C ALA A 10 56.64 -21.85 -25.97
N PRO A 11 56.24 -21.86 -24.70
CA PRO A 11 54.81 -22.01 -24.36
C PRO A 11 54.08 -20.68 -24.60
N ALA A 12 52.99 -20.76 -25.38
CA ALA A 12 52.05 -19.66 -25.54
C ALA A 12 51.26 -19.47 -24.24
N LEU A 13 51.40 -18.33 -23.61
CA LEU A 13 50.57 -17.90 -22.47
C LEU A 13 49.20 -17.47 -23.00
N VAL A 14 48.18 -18.27 -22.74
CA VAL A 14 46.78 -17.87 -22.91
C VAL A 14 46.42 -16.99 -21.72
N ALA A 15 46.44 -15.68 -21.92
CA ALA A 15 45.86 -14.73 -20.95
C ALA A 15 44.34 -14.78 -21.01
N GLY A 16 43.71 -15.47 -20.04
CA GLY A 16 42.29 -15.41 -19.82
C GLY A 16 41.89 -14.00 -19.40
N LEU A 17 41.12 -13.32 -20.23
CA LEU A 17 40.39 -12.10 -19.84
C LEU A 17 39.31 -12.48 -18.82
N LEU A 18 39.67 -12.46 -17.54
CA LEU A 18 38.70 -12.32 -16.45
C LEU A 18 38.15 -10.90 -16.53
N GLY A 19 36.96 -10.78 -17.04
CA GLY A 19 36.22 -9.52 -17.01
C GLY A 19 36.01 -9.08 -15.56
N THR A 20 36.87 -8.19 -15.10
CA THR A 20 36.67 -7.50 -13.83
C THR A 20 35.47 -6.57 -14.00
N ALA A 21 34.35 -6.87 -13.36
CA ALA A 21 33.28 -5.89 -13.15
C ALA A 21 33.93 -4.62 -12.56
N SER A 22 33.76 -3.51 -13.22
CA SER A 22 34.39 -2.25 -12.81
C SER A 22 33.98 -1.92 -11.38
N PRO A 23 34.90 -1.71 -10.44
CA PRO A 23 34.55 -1.38 -9.05
C PRO A 23 33.70 -0.11 -8.90
N ALA A 24 33.73 0.80 -9.87
CA ALA A 24 32.90 2.00 -9.91
C ALA A 24 31.39 1.68 -10.02
N LEU A 25 30.97 0.67 -10.82
CA LEU A 25 29.55 0.32 -10.96
C LEU A 25 28.98 -0.31 -9.68
N ALA A 26 29.78 -1.07 -8.96
CA ALA A 26 29.38 -1.66 -7.68
C ALA A 26 29.22 -0.59 -6.59
N ALA A 27 30.07 0.42 -6.57
CA ALA A 27 29.97 1.55 -5.65
C ALA A 27 28.71 2.40 -5.92
N ASP A 28 28.39 2.66 -7.20
CA ASP A 28 27.17 3.39 -7.59
C ASP A 28 25.90 2.63 -7.19
N THR A 29 25.88 1.31 -7.37
CA THR A 29 24.74 0.46 -6.96
C THR A 29 24.52 0.51 -5.45
N GLN A 30 25.56 0.37 -4.64
CA GLN A 30 25.41 0.41 -3.19
C GLN A 30 24.90 1.78 -2.70
N ALA A 31 25.40 2.86 -3.28
CA ALA A 31 24.94 4.20 -2.93
C ALA A 31 23.45 4.42 -3.28
N VAL A 32 22.95 3.82 -4.37
CA VAL A 32 21.53 3.84 -4.73
C VAL A 32 20.70 3.05 -3.73
N LEU A 33 21.15 1.85 -3.33
CA LEU A 33 20.46 1.04 -2.32
C LEU A 33 20.47 1.71 -0.94
N ASP A 34 21.54 2.42 -0.58
CA ASP A 34 21.58 3.19 0.67
C ASP A 34 20.60 4.36 0.64
N THR A 35 20.44 5.03 -0.52
CA THR A 35 19.41 6.08 -0.70
C THR A 35 18.00 5.50 -0.60
N TYR A 36 17.73 4.40 -1.30
CA TYR A 36 16.44 3.70 -1.27
C TYR A 36 16.05 3.31 0.16
N ALA A 37 16.97 2.65 0.89
CA ALA A 37 16.75 2.29 2.27
C ALA A 37 16.58 3.52 3.20
N GLY A 38 17.28 4.61 2.90
CA GLY A 38 17.14 5.88 3.63
C GLY A 38 15.77 6.52 3.43
N ILE A 39 15.24 6.46 2.20
CA ILE A 39 13.88 6.94 1.87
C ILE A 39 12.83 6.05 2.55
N ALA A 40 12.95 4.72 2.47
CA ALA A 40 12.06 3.80 3.13
C ALA A 40 12.02 4.05 4.65
N PHE A 41 13.19 4.14 5.29
CA PHE A 41 13.29 4.45 6.71
C PHE A 41 12.59 5.77 7.08
N ALA A 42 12.82 6.83 6.30
CA ALA A 42 12.20 8.14 6.55
C ALA A 42 10.67 8.10 6.31
N GLY A 43 10.20 7.41 5.27
CA GLY A 43 8.78 7.22 4.98
C GLY A 43 8.04 6.50 6.10
N TYR A 44 8.58 5.37 6.58
CA TYR A 44 7.99 4.64 7.71
C TYR A 44 8.08 5.42 9.04
N GLN A 45 9.12 6.22 9.25
CA GLN A 45 9.14 7.13 10.41
C GLN A 45 8.03 8.18 10.35
N ASP A 46 7.75 8.73 9.17
CA ASP A 46 6.70 9.71 8.98
C ASP A 46 5.31 9.08 9.08
N ALA A 47 5.11 7.86 8.55
CA ALA A 47 3.90 7.07 8.75
C ALA A 47 3.67 6.77 10.24
N LEU A 48 4.70 6.33 10.97
CA LEU A 48 4.62 6.11 12.42
C LEU A 48 4.27 7.39 13.19
N ALA A 49 4.85 8.53 12.81
CA ALA A 49 4.52 9.80 13.47
C ALA A 49 3.04 10.16 13.28
N ARG A 50 2.49 9.93 12.08
CA ARG A 50 1.07 10.17 11.78
C ARG A 50 0.15 9.13 12.44
N ALA A 51 0.55 7.87 12.51
CA ALA A 51 -0.21 6.85 13.25
C ALA A 51 -0.32 7.19 14.75
N ARG A 52 0.73 7.70 15.34
CA ARG A 52 0.69 8.21 16.74
C ARG A 52 -0.20 9.45 16.90
N ASP A 53 -0.31 10.30 15.87
CA ASP A 53 -1.27 11.42 15.87
C ASP A 53 -2.71 10.88 15.81
N LEU A 54 -2.96 9.86 14.99
CA LEU A 54 -4.25 9.18 14.87
C LEU A 54 -4.63 8.48 16.18
N ASP A 55 -3.73 7.72 16.77
CA ASP A 55 -3.93 7.03 18.03
C ASP A 55 -4.36 8.01 19.15
N ARG A 56 -3.62 9.12 19.33
CA ARG A 56 -4.01 10.16 20.30
C ARG A 56 -5.39 10.77 20.01
N ALA A 57 -5.77 10.92 18.74
CA ALA A 57 -7.08 11.45 18.36
C ALA A 57 -8.20 10.43 18.63
N ALA A 58 -7.95 9.13 18.42
CA ALA A 58 -8.85 8.05 18.79
C ALA A 58 -9.03 7.95 20.31
N GLU A 59 -7.94 8.01 21.08
CA GLU A 59 -8.00 8.07 22.54
C GLU A 59 -8.84 9.28 23.05
N ALA A 60 -8.67 10.44 22.43
CA ALA A 60 -9.46 11.63 22.77
C ALA A 60 -10.96 11.46 22.46
N LEU A 61 -11.31 10.80 21.34
CA LEU A 61 -12.68 10.46 21.00
C LEU A 61 -13.28 9.50 22.04
N ILE A 62 -12.57 8.44 22.41
CA ILE A 62 -13.02 7.43 23.39
C ILE A 62 -13.18 8.06 24.78
N ALA A 63 -12.24 8.93 25.20
CA ALA A 63 -12.30 9.58 26.50
C ALA A 63 -13.43 10.61 26.62
N ASN A 64 -13.65 11.40 25.57
CA ASN A 64 -14.61 12.51 25.53
C ASN A 64 -15.36 12.52 24.20
N PRO A 65 -16.29 11.58 23.97
CA PRO A 65 -17.03 11.48 22.71
C PRO A 65 -17.82 12.75 22.41
N SER A 66 -17.54 13.34 21.24
CA SER A 66 -18.26 14.52 20.72
C SER A 66 -18.07 14.61 19.18
N ALA A 67 -18.87 15.47 18.55
CA ALA A 67 -18.71 15.74 17.13
C ALA A 67 -17.30 16.29 16.80
N GLU A 68 -16.74 17.11 17.68
CA GLU A 68 -15.41 17.70 17.50
C GLU A 68 -14.30 16.64 17.56
N THR A 69 -14.38 15.72 18.54
CA THR A 69 -13.37 14.66 18.68
C THR A 69 -13.49 13.61 17.57
N MET A 70 -14.71 13.31 17.09
CA MET A 70 -14.90 12.46 15.90
C MET A 70 -14.27 13.08 14.65
N VAL A 71 -14.54 14.37 14.40
CA VAL A 71 -13.93 15.09 13.28
C VAL A 71 -12.42 15.14 13.40
N ALA A 72 -11.88 15.28 14.62
CA ALA A 72 -10.43 15.26 14.85
C ALA A 72 -9.81 13.89 14.55
N ALA A 73 -10.45 12.79 14.96
CA ALA A 73 -10.00 11.42 14.67
C ALA A 73 -10.03 11.14 13.16
N ARG A 74 -11.13 11.46 12.47
CA ARG A 74 -11.25 11.34 11.01
C ARG A 74 -10.15 12.13 10.28
N ARG A 75 -9.89 13.38 10.70
CA ARG A 75 -8.80 14.20 10.11
C ARG A 75 -7.42 13.61 10.36
N ALA A 76 -7.18 13.03 11.53
CA ALA A 76 -5.91 12.40 11.84
C ALA A 76 -5.70 11.14 10.96
N TRP A 77 -6.75 10.36 10.71
CA TRP A 77 -6.70 9.23 9.79
C TRP A 77 -6.39 9.70 8.36
N LEU A 78 -7.14 10.66 7.81
CA LEU A 78 -6.86 11.23 6.49
C LEU A 78 -5.43 11.77 6.37
N ALA A 79 -4.90 12.42 7.41
CA ALA A 79 -3.53 12.94 7.43
C ALA A 79 -2.46 11.84 7.54
N SER A 80 -2.82 10.62 7.96
CA SER A 80 -1.89 9.50 8.07
C SER A 80 -1.65 8.78 6.74
N ARG A 81 -2.65 8.74 5.87
CA ARG A 81 -2.59 8.03 4.58
C ARG A 81 -1.46 8.50 3.66
N PRO A 82 -1.25 9.82 3.41
CA PRO A 82 -0.21 10.28 2.50
C PRO A 82 1.21 9.81 2.81
N ALA A 83 1.57 9.71 4.09
CA ALA A 83 2.90 9.25 4.49
C ALA A 83 3.03 7.72 4.30
N TYR A 84 1.99 6.97 4.67
CA TYR A 84 1.98 5.51 4.53
C TYR A 84 1.96 5.09 3.05
N GLN A 85 1.06 5.63 2.23
CA GLN A 85 0.90 5.20 0.83
C GLN A 85 2.18 5.38 -0.01
N GLN A 86 3.00 6.37 0.27
CA GLN A 86 4.30 6.47 -0.39
C GLN A 86 5.24 5.31 -0.06
N THR A 87 4.96 4.52 0.99
CA THR A 87 5.78 3.36 1.36
C THR A 87 5.36 2.08 0.65
N GLU A 88 4.20 2.03 -0.01
CA GLU A 88 3.73 0.86 -0.77
C GLU A 88 4.72 0.44 -1.87
N ALA A 89 5.48 1.37 -2.43
CA ALA A 89 6.53 1.08 -3.41
C ALA A 89 7.70 0.23 -2.88
N PHE A 90 7.78 -0.01 -1.55
CA PHE A 90 8.80 -0.87 -0.91
C PHE A 90 8.30 -2.29 -0.65
N ARG A 91 7.02 -2.58 -0.88
CA ARG A 91 6.35 -3.85 -0.60
C ARG A 91 6.88 -4.96 -1.51
N PHE A 92 6.55 -4.89 -2.77
CA PHE A 92 6.84 -5.94 -3.74
C PHE A 92 8.35 -6.12 -3.95
N GLY A 93 8.80 -7.37 -3.93
CA GLY A 93 10.22 -7.70 -4.07
C GLY A 93 11.05 -7.61 -2.78
N ASN A 94 10.44 -7.22 -1.66
CA ASN A 94 11.02 -7.33 -0.32
C ASN A 94 10.07 -8.13 0.60
N PRO A 95 10.28 -9.44 0.80
CA PRO A 95 9.33 -10.29 1.51
C PRO A 95 9.10 -9.86 2.97
N ILE A 96 10.05 -9.15 3.60
CA ILE A 96 9.85 -8.63 4.97
C ILE A 96 8.76 -7.55 5.00
N VAL A 97 8.65 -6.76 3.93
CA VAL A 97 7.62 -5.71 3.82
C VAL A 97 6.32 -6.30 3.30
N ASP A 98 6.40 -7.18 2.31
CA ASP A 98 5.25 -7.81 1.67
C ASP A 98 4.44 -8.67 2.65
N ASP A 99 5.10 -9.57 3.39
CA ASP A 99 4.47 -10.40 4.43
C ASP A 99 3.87 -9.56 5.60
N TRP A 100 4.35 -8.33 5.80
CA TRP A 100 3.90 -7.45 6.88
C TRP A 100 2.73 -6.55 6.47
N GLU A 101 2.64 -6.18 5.21
CA GLU A 101 1.69 -5.18 4.70
C GLU A 101 0.24 -5.53 5.01
N GLY A 102 -0.17 -6.80 4.84
CA GLY A 102 -1.52 -7.28 5.16
C GLY A 102 -1.96 -7.08 6.62
N ARG A 103 -1.04 -6.72 7.54
CA ARG A 103 -1.38 -6.37 8.92
C ARG A 103 -1.84 -4.92 9.07
N VAL A 104 -1.46 -4.04 8.14
CA VAL A 104 -1.68 -2.59 8.26
C VAL A 104 -2.56 -2.00 7.17
N ASN A 105 -2.63 -2.62 5.99
CA ASN A 105 -3.33 -2.04 4.84
C ASN A 105 -4.13 -3.08 4.02
N ALA A 106 -4.45 -4.24 4.62
CA ALA A 106 -5.28 -5.25 3.97
C ALA A 106 -6.64 -4.69 3.54
N TRP A 107 -7.07 -5.04 2.33
CA TRP A 107 -8.29 -4.64 1.66
C TRP A 107 -8.61 -5.69 0.57
N PRO A 108 -9.87 -5.95 0.18
CA PRO A 108 -11.13 -5.43 0.75
C PRO A 108 -11.47 -6.00 2.12
N LEU A 109 -12.45 -5.38 2.81
CA LEU A 109 -12.83 -5.67 4.18
C LEU A 109 -14.32 -6.04 4.29
N ASP A 110 -14.62 -7.19 4.89
CA ASP A 110 -15.99 -7.56 5.30
C ASP A 110 -16.35 -6.90 6.64
N GLU A 111 -17.10 -5.79 6.62
CA GLU A 111 -17.37 -4.91 7.76
C GLU A 111 -18.16 -5.60 8.88
N GLY A 112 -19.05 -6.52 8.50
CA GLY A 112 -19.87 -7.27 9.44
C GLY A 112 -19.12 -8.21 10.36
N LEU A 113 -17.82 -8.48 10.11
CA LEU A 113 -16.92 -9.10 11.10
C LEU A 113 -16.75 -8.18 12.31
N ILE A 114 -16.57 -6.90 12.09
CA ILE A 114 -16.18 -5.92 13.13
C ILE A 114 -17.38 -5.42 13.90
N ASP A 115 -18.37 -4.85 13.22
CA ASP A 115 -19.46 -4.08 13.84
C ASP A 115 -20.80 -4.32 13.12
N TYR A 116 -21.83 -3.58 13.51
CA TYR A 116 -23.10 -3.56 12.83
C TYR A 116 -22.98 -2.99 11.42
N VAL A 117 -23.81 -3.54 10.55
CA VAL A 117 -23.95 -3.15 9.13
C VAL A 117 -25.41 -2.87 8.83
N ASP A 118 -25.69 -2.17 7.72
CA ASP A 118 -27.04 -1.93 7.23
C ASP A 118 -27.72 -3.24 6.80
N ALA A 119 -29.03 -3.24 6.78
CA ALA A 119 -29.82 -4.41 6.36
C ALA A 119 -29.59 -4.81 4.89
N SER A 120 -29.17 -3.88 4.04
CA SER A 120 -28.83 -4.14 2.64
C SER A 120 -27.59 -5.02 2.47
N TYR A 121 -26.67 -5.03 3.44
CA TYR A 121 -25.49 -5.88 3.49
C TYR A 121 -25.84 -7.39 3.50
N GLY A 122 -26.99 -7.75 4.01
CA GLY A 122 -27.43 -9.14 4.16
C GLY A 122 -27.07 -9.73 5.52
N THR A 123 -27.32 -11.03 5.68
CA THR A 123 -27.15 -11.73 6.96
C THR A 123 -26.18 -12.90 6.89
N GLU A 124 -25.80 -13.33 5.71
CA GLU A 124 -24.93 -14.48 5.48
C GLU A 124 -24.20 -14.37 4.14
N SER A 125 -23.07 -15.00 4.03
CA SER A 125 -22.30 -15.16 2.80
C SER A 125 -21.87 -16.63 2.66
N ASP A 126 -22.05 -17.20 1.48
CA ASP A 126 -21.59 -18.57 1.18
C ASP A 126 -20.05 -18.67 1.20
N ARG A 127 -19.36 -17.53 1.12
CA ARG A 127 -17.89 -17.45 1.07
C ARG A 127 -17.27 -17.15 2.42
N ASN A 128 -17.99 -16.47 3.32
CA ASN A 128 -17.47 -16.04 4.62
C ASN A 128 -18.44 -16.34 5.77
N ALA A 129 -18.11 -17.34 6.57
CA ALA A 129 -18.90 -17.71 7.74
C ALA A 129 -18.88 -16.64 8.86
N LEU A 130 -17.93 -15.68 8.80
CA LEU A 130 -17.80 -14.57 9.75
C LEU A 130 -18.36 -13.25 9.21
N TYR A 131 -18.98 -13.26 8.03
CA TYR A 131 -19.50 -12.10 7.31
C TYR A 131 -20.33 -11.13 8.16
N THR A 132 -21.05 -11.66 9.16
CA THR A 132 -21.88 -10.87 10.11
C THR A 132 -21.59 -11.26 11.57
N ALA A 133 -20.36 -11.63 11.88
CA ALA A 133 -19.98 -12.10 13.22
C ALA A 133 -20.09 -11.01 14.29
N ASN A 134 -19.95 -9.77 13.92
CA ASN A 134 -20.06 -8.58 14.77
C ASN A 134 -19.35 -8.74 16.13
N VAL A 135 -18.04 -8.72 16.11
CA VAL A 135 -17.19 -8.88 17.28
C VAL A 135 -17.49 -7.86 18.37
N ILE A 136 -17.90 -6.65 17.98
CA ILE A 136 -18.28 -5.59 18.92
C ILE A 136 -19.55 -5.95 19.69
N ALA A 137 -20.55 -6.56 19.05
CA ALA A 137 -21.80 -6.92 19.72
C ALA A 137 -21.74 -8.25 20.47
N ASN A 138 -20.85 -9.15 20.10
CA ASN A 138 -20.78 -10.52 20.63
C ASN A 138 -19.57 -10.71 21.54
N THR A 139 -19.70 -11.59 22.54
CA THR A 139 -18.60 -11.97 23.45
C THR A 139 -17.97 -13.32 23.08
N SER A 140 -18.55 -14.01 22.10
CA SER A 140 -17.98 -15.20 21.49
C SER A 140 -18.41 -15.32 20.04
N VAL A 141 -17.53 -15.77 19.16
CA VAL A 141 -17.77 -16.00 17.74
C VAL A 141 -17.32 -17.40 17.36
N ASN A 142 -17.95 -17.99 16.33
CA ASN A 142 -17.58 -19.30 15.83
C ASN A 142 -16.56 -19.15 14.71
N ILE A 143 -15.31 -19.53 14.94
CA ILE A 143 -14.23 -19.55 13.94
C ILE A 143 -13.93 -21.00 13.62
N ASN A 144 -14.16 -21.42 12.36
CA ASN A 144 -13.89 -22.78 11.89
C ASN A 144 -14.55 -23.90 12.73
N GLY A 145 -15.72 -23.63 13.32
CA GLY A 145 -16.45 -24.59 14.15
C GLY A 145 -16.07 -24.58 15.63
N GLU A 146 -15.13 -23.73 16.04
CA GLU A 146 -14.73 -23.53 17.43
C GLU A 146 -15.27 -22.19 17.96
N MET A 147 -15.92 -22.26 19.15
CA MET A 147 -16.39 -21.04 19.83
C MET A 147 -15.21 -20.32 20.47
N THR A 148 -14.87 -19.17 19.91
CA THR A 148 -13.75 -18.32 20.34
C THR A 148 -14.26 -17.20 21.24
N ASP A 149 -13.64 -17.02 22.41
CA ASP A 149 -13.93 -15.93 23.34
C ASP A 149 -13.38 -14.61 22.80
N VAL A 150 -14.25 -13.64 22.55
CA VAL A 150 -13.94 -12.27 22.12
C VAL A 150 -14.48 -11.24 23.12
N SER A 151 -14.68 -11.65 24.39
CA SER A 151 -15.24 -10.78 25.43
C SER A 151 -14.34 -9.59 25.76
N GLU A 152 -13.01 -9.74 25.63
CA GLU A 152 -12.02 -8.67 25.77
C GLU A 152 -11.38 -8.41 24.39
N ILE A 153 -11.56 -7.21 23.86
CA ILE A 153 -10.97 -6.80 22.56
C ILE A 153 -9.58 -6.23 22.82
N THR A 154 -8.57 -6.96 22.40
CA THR A 154 -7.14 -6.63 22.62
C THR A 154 -6.37 -6.64 21.31
N PRO A 155 -5.21 -5.95 21.19
CA PRO A 155 -4.33 -6.07 20.03
C PRO A 155 -4.00 -7.53 19.65
N ALA A 156 -3.77 -8.38 20.65
CA ALA A 156 -3.47 -9.81 20.42
C ALA A 156 -4.67 -10.59 19.87
N LEU A 157 -5.91 -10.26 20.26
CA LEU A 157 -7.11 -10.84 19.68
C LEU A 157 -7.25 -10.42 18.21
N LEU A 158 -7.07 -9.14 17.92
CA LEU A 158 -7.20 -8.63 16.55
C LEU A 158 -6.18 -9.25 15.61
N SER A 159 -4.89 -9.18 15.94
CA SER A 159 -3.81 -9.65 15.05
C SER A 159 -3.65 -11.17 15.02
N GLY A 160 -3.88 -11.85 16.13
CA GLY A 160 -3.58 -13.29 16.25
C GLY A 160 -4.77 -14.21 16.04
N THR A 161 -6.00 -13.68 16.01
CA THR A 161 -7.22 -14.50 15.98
C THR A 161 -8.22 -14.05 14.94
N LEU A 162 -8.40 -12.75 14.75
CA LEU A 162 -9.44 -12.20 13.90
C LEU A 162 -8.92 -11.81 12.51
N GLN A 163 -7.68 -11.31 12.40
CA GLN A 163 -7.08 -11.01 11.09
C GLN A 163 -7.01 -12.29 10.25
N GLU A 164 -7.63 -12.25 9.05
CA GLU A 164 -7.75 -13.38 8.13
C GLU A 164 -8.39 -14.64 8.76
N ALA A 165 -9.25 -14.47 9.77
CA ALA A 165 -9.88 -15.58 10.48
C ALA A 165 -10.59 -16.51 9.50
N GLY A 166 -10.37 -17.81 9.67
CA GLY A 166 -10.93 -18.84 8.79
C GLY A 166 -10.23 -18.96 7.44
N ASP A 167 -9.01 -18.43 7.30
CA ASP A 167 -8.25 -18.36 6.05
C ASP A 167 -9.00 -17.55 4.95
N ILE A 168 -9.71 -16.49 5.38
CA ILE A 168 -10.48 -15.60 4.50
C ILE A 168 -9.84 -14.21 4.56
N GLU A 169 -9.28 -13.79 3.44
CA GLU A 169 -8.57 -12.52 3.30
C GLU A 169 -9.45 -11.29 3.62
N ALA A 170 -10.74 -11.32 3.25
CA ALA A 170 -11.69 -10.25 3.57
C ALA A 170 -12.02 -10.10 5.06
N ASN A 171 -11.61 -11.05 5.91
CA ASN A 171 -11.70 -10.92 7.38
C ASN A 171 -10.61 -9.99 7.91
N VAL A 172 -10.62 -8.74 7.45
CA VAL A 172 -9.69 -7.70 7.89
C VAL A 172 -10.12 -7.16 9.25
N ALA A 173 -9.28 -7.37 10.28
CA ALA A 173 -9.56 -6.95 11.65
C ALA A 173 -8.61 -5.86 12.15
N THR A 174 -7.57 -5.52 11.39
CA THR A 174 -6.48 -4.62 11.79
C THR A 174 -6.20 -3.56 10.72
N GLY A 175 -5.29 -2.65 11.01
CA GLY A 175 -4.78 -1.71 10.05
C GLY A 175 -5.68 -0.51 9.74
N TYR A 176 -5.31 0.21 8.69
CA TYR A 176 -5.94 1.48 8.33
C TYR A 176 -7.43 1.34 8.00
N HIS A 177 -7.83 0.29 7.25
CA HIS A 177 -9.21 0.14 6.79
C HIS A 177 -10.16 -0.29 7.91
N ALA A 178 -9.72 -1.13 8.85
CA ALA A 178 -10.50 -1.42 10.06
C ALA A 178 -10.73 -0.15 10.91
N ILE A 179 -9.72 0.71 11.06
CA ILE A 179 -9.83 2.00 11.75
C ILE A 179 -10.74 2.96 10.97
N GLU A 180 -10.63 2.98 9.65
CA GLU A 180 -11.48 3.76 8.76
C GLU A 180 -12.95 3.40 8.95
N PHE A 181 -13.30 2.11 8.84
CA PHE A 181 -14.65 1.62 9.09
C PHE A 181 -15.16 1.98 10.49
N LEU A 182 -14.32 1.87 11.52
CA LEU A 182 -14.70 2.27 12.88
C LEU A 182 -15.01 3.76 13.00
N LEU A 183 -14.36 4.62 12.23
CA LEU A 183 -14.56 6.06 12.27
C LEU A 183 -15.70 6.55 11.36
N TRP A 184 -15.90 5.95 10.18
CA TRP A 184 -16.92 6.38 9.22
C TRP A 184 -18.16 5.48 9.18
N GLY A 185 -18.04 4.18 9.53
CA GLY A 185 -19.07 3.19 9.25
C GLY A 185 -19.12 2.88 7.75
N GLN A 186 -20.16 2.18 7.33
CA GLN A 186 -20.42 1.93 5.90
C GLN A 186 -20.68 3.23 5.16
N ASP A 187 -20.21 3.33 3.94
CA ASP A 187 -20.76 4.26 2.99
C ASP A 187 -21.99 3.63 2.32
N LEU A 188 -23.16 4.24 2.55
CA LEU A 188 -24.44 3.79 2.02
C LEU A 188 -24.91 4.65 0.84
N ASN A 189 -24.05 5.53 0.33
CA ASN A 189 -24.39 6.43 -0.77
C ASN A 189 -24.13 5.79 -2.14
N GLY A 190 -23.43 4.65 -2.18
CA GLY A 190 -23.07 3.99 -3.42
C GLY A 190 -22.16 4.86 -4.27
N THR A 191 -22.57 5.23 -5.48
CA THR A 191 -21.84 6.18 -6.35
C THR A 191 -22.46 7.60 -6.31
N ASP A 192 -23.28 7.91 -5.32
CA ASP A 192 -23.74 9.26 -5.01
C ASP A 192 -22.79 9.95 -4.02
N ALA A 193 -22.92 11.24 -3.84
CA ALA A 193 -21.98 12.02 -3.01
C ALA A 193 -22.14 11.73 -1.51
N GLY A 194 -21.02 11.48 -0.85
CA GLY A 194 -20.90 11.44 0.62
C GLY A 194 -20.29 10.16 1.16
N ALA A 195 -19.34 10.30 2.02
CA ALA A 195 -18.69 9.22 2.79
C ALA A 195 -19.60 8.64 3.87
N GLY A 196 -19.19 7.56 4.50
CA GLY A 196 -19.83 6.99 5.68
C GLY A 196 -20.04 8.04 6.79
N ASP A 197 -21.14 7.96 7.52
CA ASP A 197 -21.53 8.96 8.52
C ASP A 197 -21.85 8.35 9.89
N ARG A 198 -20.92 7.55 10.43
CA ARG A 198 -21.03 7.01 11.80
C ARG A 198 -21.16 8.15 12.81
N PRO A 199 -22.21 8.18 13.65
CA PRO A 199 -22.39 9.23 14.63
C PRO A 199 -21.36 9.09 15.78
N TRP A 200 -20.86 10.21 16.29
CA TRP A 200 -19.95 10.22 17.46
C TRP A 200 -20.60 9.58 18.71
N THR A 201 -21.93 9.56 18.76
CA THR A 201 -22.72 8.93 19.84
C THR A 201 -22.52 7.41 19.91
N ASP A 202 -21.96 6.78 18.87
CA ASP A 202 -21.54 5.38 18.89
C ASP A 202 -20.34 5.10 19.80
N TYR A 203 -19.70 6.15 20.27
CA TYR A 203 -18.63 6.12 21.29
C TYR A 203 -19.07 6.72 22.61
N ALA A 204 -20.31 7.24 22.70
CA ALA A 204 -20.81 7.88 23.89
C ALA A 204 -21.06 6.90 25.04
N LYS A 205 -21.17 7.43 26.25
CA LYS A 205 -21.40 6.64 27.47
C LYS A 205 -22.84 6.73 27.95
N GLY A 206 -23.34 5.66 28.58
CA GLY A 206 -24.67 5.61 29.15
C GLY A 206 -25.78 5.78 28.11
N ASP A 207 -26.83 6.55 28.46
CA ASP A 207 -28.03 6.70 27.63
C ASP A 207 -27.83 7.48 26.31
N THR A 208 -26.65 8.10 26.14
CA THR A 208 -26.28 8.80 24.90
C THR A 208 -25.71 7.83 23.86
N CYS A 209 -25.33 6.61 24.26
CA CYS A 209 -24.81 5.59 23.36
C CYS A 209 -25.89 5.21 22.34
N THR A 210 -25.58 5.36 21.04
CA THR A 210 -26.40 4.88 19.92
C THR A 210 -25.85 3.58 19.37
N ASN A 211 -26.70 2.81 18.68
CA ASN A 211 -26.36 1.51 18.06
C ASN A 211 -25.75 0.45 19.02
N GLY A 212 -25.77 0.70 20.33
CA GLY A 212 -25.29 -0.23 21.35
C GLY A 212 -23.76 -0.44 21.36
N HIS A 213 -23.30 -1.16 22.38
CA HIS A 213 -21.91 -1.66 22.53
C HIS A 213 -20.80 -0.58 22.40
N CYS A 214 -21.11 0.68 22.72
CA CYS A 214 -20.21 1.83 22.54
C CYS A 214 -18.86 1.66 23.29
N ASP A 215 -18.88 1.07 24.49
CA ASP A 215 -17.65 0.78 25.24
C ASP A 215 -16.76 -0.24 24.50
N ARG A 216 -17.38 -1.26 23.88
CA ARG A 216 -16.63 -2.27 23.13
C ARG A 216 -16.12 -1.73 21.80
N ARG A 217 -16.88 -0.87 21.14
CA ARG A 217 -16.41 -0.15 19.94
C ARG A 217 -15.21 0.73 20.26
N GLY A 218 -15.22 1.41 21.42
CA GLY A 218 -14.07 2.14 21.91
C GLY A 218 -12.87 1.25 22.20
N GLN A 219 -13.07 0.05 22.77
CA GLN A 219 -12.00 -0.93 22.97
C GLN A 219 -11.39 -1.39 21.65
N TYR A 220 -12.25 -1.65 20.63
CA TYR A 220 -11.76 -2.07 19.31
C TYR A 220 -10.93 -0.96 18.66
N LEU A 221 -11.43 0.27 18.64
CA LEU A 221 -10.70 1.40 18.08
C LEU A 221 -9.35 1.60 18.76
N ALA A 222 -9.29 1.57 20.10
CA ALA A 222 -8.05 1.68 20.84
C ALA A 222 -7.08 0.53 20.49
N ALA A 223 -7.56 -0.72 20.50
CA ALA A 223 -6.72 -1.87 20.18
C ALA A 223 -6.18 -1.83 18.74
N ALA A 224 -6.98 -1.34 17.78
CA ALA A 224 -6.58 -1.23 16.38
C ALA A 224 -5.54 -0.12 16.17
N THR A 225 -5.68 1.05 16.82
CA THR A 225 -4.70 2.15 16.73
C THR A 225 -3.41 1.83 17.45
N ASP A 226 -3.46 1.22 18.65
CA ASP A 226 -2.29 0.69 19.37
C ASP A 226 -1.49 -0.28 18.51
N LEU A 227 -2.20 -1.21 17.84
CA LEU A 227 -1.59 -2.23 16.98
C LEU A 227 -0.94 -1.59 15.74
N LEU A 228 -1.61 -0.65 15.08
CA LEU A 228 -1.05 0.08 13.94
C LEU A 228 0.26 0.80 14.31
N VAL A 229 0.31 1.43 15.48
CA VAL A 229 1.53 2.07 15.98
C VAL A 229 2.64 1.03 16.21
N ALA A 230 2.32 -0.10 16.86
CA ALA A 230 3.29 -1.16 17.12
C ALA A 230 3.85 -1.79 15.83
N ASP A 231 2.99 -2.06 14.85
CA ASP A 231 3.37 -2.60 13.55
C ASP A 231 4.28 -1.63 12.76
N LEU A 232 3.98 -0.34 12.79
CA LEU A 232 4.84 0.67 12.17
C LEU A 232 6.17 0.84 12.92
N GLU A 233 6.21 0.69 14.25
CA GLU A 233 7.47 0.65 15.02
C GLU A 233 8.34 -0.53 14.60
N GLU A 234 7.75 -1.70 14.39
CA GLU A 234 8.45 -2.87 13.86
C GLU A 234 9.03 -2.59 12.47
N MET A 235 8.25 -1.99 11.56
CA MET A 235 8.73 -1.71 10.22
C MET A 235 9.81 -0.62 10.20
N VAL A 236 9.72 0.41 11.01
CA VAL A 236 10.82 1.37 11.20
C VAL A 236 12.10 0.67 11.65
N ALA A 237 12.00 -0.30 12.59
CA ALA A 237 13.16 -1.08 13.04
C ALA A 237 13.75 -1.95 11.92
N ASN A 238 12.92 -2.53 11.05
CA ASN A 238 13.33 -3.32 9.90
C ASN A 238 14.12 -2.52 8.84
N TRP A 239 13.93 -1.20 8.79
CA TRP A 239 14.68 -0.32 7.88
C TRP A 239 15.88 0.39 8.51
N THR A 240 16.18 0.17 9.79
CA THR A 240 17.42 0.67 10.42
C THR A 240 18.67 -0.02 9.85
N ASN A 241 19.85 0.49 10.18
CA ASN A 241 21.10 -0.21 9.88
C ASN A 241 21.13 -1.58 10.60
N GLY A 242 21.15 -2.66 9.80
CA GLY A 242 21.08 -4.03 10.30
C GLY A 242 19.67 -4.59 10.46
N GLY A 243 18.63 -3.82 10.15
CA GLY A 243 17.27 -4.32 10.09
C GLY A 243 17.02 -5.26 8.91
N ALA A 244 16.06 -6.16 9.03
CA ALA A 244 15.86 -7.27 8.09
C ALA A 244 15.49 -6.79 6.69
N ALA A 245 14.56 -5.82 6.55
CA ALA A 245 14.16 -5.28 5.25
C ALA A 245 15.33 -4.59 4.53
N ARG A 246 16.15 -3.83 5.28
CA ARG A 246 17.36 -3.20 4.73
C ARG A 246 18.41 -4.23 4.33
N MET A 247 18.63 -5.27 5.12
CA MET A 247 19.60 -6.33 4.85
C MET A 247 19.23 -7.22 3.66
N ALA A 248 17.94 -7.27 3.29
CA ALA A 248 17.48 -7.97 2.09
C ALA A 248 17.95 -7.29 0.78
N LEU A 249 18.47 -6.05 0.85
CA LEU A 249 18.90 -5.26 -0.31
C LEU A 249 20.38 -5.46 -0.60
N GLU A 250 20.73 -6.40 -1.47
CA GLU A 250 22.14 -6.64 -1.86
C GLU A 250 22.33 -6.58 -3.37
N GLY A 251 23.24 -5.73 -3.83
CA GLY A 251 23.72 -5.68 -5.20
C GLY A 251 22.62 -5.67 -6.25
N LYS A 252 22.64 -6.61 -7.20
CA LYS A 252 21.62 -6.72 -8.25
C LYS A 252 20.24 -7.11 -7.72
N ALA A 253 20.17 -7.91 -6.66
CA ALA A 253 18.88 -8.29 -6.05
C ALA A 253 18.18 -7.09 -5.43
N GLY A 254 18.93 -6.17 -4.80
CA GLY A 254 18.34 -4.91 -4.30
C GLY A 254 17.81 -4.02 -5.42
N LEU A 255 18.52 -3.89 -6.56
CA LEU A 255 17.99 -3.17 -7.73
C LEU A 255 16.74 -3.88 -8.32
N ALA A 256 16.73 -5.22 -8.31
CA ALA A 256 15.57 -5.99 -8.73
C ALA A 256 14.38 -5.70 -7.82
N ALA A 257 14.55 -5.73 -6.49
CA ALA A 257 13.49 -5.39 -5.54
C ALA A 257 12.90 -3.99 -5.76
N MET A 258 13.76 -2.96 -5.98
CA MET A 258 13.28 -1.61 -6.31
C MET A 258 12.40 -1.59 -7.57
N LEU A 259 12.80 -2.27 -8.64
CA LEU A 259 12.05 -2.29 -9.91
C LEU A 259 10.82 -3.18 -9.84
N THR A 260 10.85 -4.27 -9.09
CA THR A 260 9.66 -5.08 -8.79
C THR A 260 8.65 -4.25 -8.02
N GLY A 261 9.07 -3.56 -6.94
CA GLY A 261 8.19 -2.67 -6.16
C GLY A 261 7.52 -1.59 -7.02
N MET A 262 8.32 -0.90 -7.84
CA MET A 262 7.78 0.11 -8.75
C MET A 262 6.82 -0.47 -9.80
N GLY A 263 7.17 -1.61 -10.40
CA GLY A 263 6.42 -2.19 -11.53
C GLY A 263 5.16 -2.91 -11.08
N SER A 264 5.22 -3.74 -10.02
CA SER A 264 4.07 -4.47 -9.49
C SER A 264 3.05 -3.51 -8.89
N LEU A 265 3.50 -2.52 -8.10
CA LEU A 265 2.58 -1.47 -7.62
C LEU A 265 1.96 -0.69 -8.77
N SER A 266 2.71 -0.38 -9.85
CA SER A 266 2.16 0.39 -10.98
C SER A 266 1.11 -0.39 -11.78
N TYR A 267 1.34 -1.70 -12.04
CA TYR A 267 0.52 -2.48 -12.97
C TYR A 267 -0.52 -3.33 -12.26
N GLY A 268 -0.08 -4.35 -11.52
CA GLY A 268 -0.98 -5.30 -10.87
C GLY A 268 -1.84 -4.63 -9.84
N GLU A 269 -1.21 -4.00 -8.87
CA GLU A 269 -1.90 -3.45 -7.71
C GLU A 269 -2.69 -2.18 -8.05
N LEU A 270 -2.01 -1.05 -8.34
CA LEU A 270 -2.69 0.24 -8.45
C LEU A 270 -3.53 0.35 -9.73
N ALA A 271 -2.96 0.05 -10.92
CA ALA A 271 -3.72 0.14 -12.16
C ALA A 271 -4.79 -0.95 -12.27
N GLY A 272 -4.49 -2.18 -11.83
CA GLY A 272 -5.36 -3.34 -11.95
C GLY A 272 -6.38 -3.43 -10.83
N GLU A 273 -5.93 -3.85 -9.66
CA GLU A 273 -6.82 -4.19 -8.54
C GLU A 273 -7.52 -2.95 -7.97
N ARG A 274 -6.75 -1.88 -7.68
CA ARG A 274 -7.31 -0.69 -7.01
C ARG A 274 -8.05 0.29 -7.92
N MET A 275 -7.83 0.26 -9.24
CA MET A 275 -8.47 1.24 -10.15
C MET A 275 -9.31 0.61 -11.24
N LYS A 276 -8.74 -0.37 -12.00
CA LYS A 276 -9.43 -0.92 -13.16
C LYS A 276 -10.60 -1.79 -12.78
N LEU A 277 -10.49 -2.54 -11.70
CA LEU A 277 -11.55 -3.43 -11.21
C LEU A 277 -12.81 -2.62 -10.87
N GLY A 278 -12.71 -1.63 -9.98
CA GLY A 278 -13.82 -0.75 -9.61
C GLY A 278 -14.42 -0.01 -10.80
N LEU A 279 -13.57 0.48 -11.73
CA LEU A 279 -14.04 1.13 -12.95
C LEU A 279 -14.81 0.17 -13.89
N LEU A 280 -14.41 -1.10 -13.97
CA LEU A 280 -15.10 -2.10 -14.81
C LEU A 280 -16.44 -2.52 -14.23
N LEU A 281 -16.51 -2.67 -12.92
CA LEU A 281 -17.70 -3.12 -12.20
C LEU A 281 -18.66 -1.95 -11.88
N HIS A 282 -18.16 -0.71 -11.91
CA HIS A 282 -18.84 0.48 -11.40
C HIS A 282 -19.29 0.30 -9.95
N ASP A 283 -18.47 -0.41 -9.18
CA ASP A 283 -18.78 -0.83 -7.82
C ASP A 283 -17.97 0.02 -6.81
N PRO A 284 -18.64 0.83 -5.96
CA PRO A 284 -17.97 1.63 -4.95
C PRO A 284 -17.28 0.80 -3.87
N GLU A 285 -17.70 -0.45 -3.63
CA GLU A 285 -17.04 -1.35 -2.67
C GLU A 285 -15.64 -1.79 -3.13
N GLU A 286 -15.33 -1.63 -4.42
CA GLU A 286 -13.99 -1.85 -4.98
C GLU A 286 -13.07 -0.64 -4.83
N GLU A 287 -13.44 0.37 -4.05
CA GLU A 287 -12.59 1.49 -3.68
C GLU A 287 -11.63 1.13 -2.55
N HIS A 288 -10.40 1.62 -2.63
CA HIS A 288 -9.39 1.33 -1.61
C HIS A 288 -9.71 1.98 -0.24
N ASP A 289 -10.13 3.25 -0.21
CA ASP A 289 -10.56 3.97 1.01
C ASP A 289 -12.06 4.29 0.93
N CYS A 290 -12.92 3.23 0.78
CA CYS A 290 -14.35 3.34 0.45
C CYS A 290 -15.19 4.00 1.55
N PHE A 291 -14.82 3.87 2.82
CA PHE A 291 -15.62 4.42 3.92
C PHE A 291 -15.47 5.94 4.05
N SER A 292 -14.34 6.49 3.65
CA SER A 292 -13.99 7.90 3.85
C SER A 292 -13.96 8.76 2.58
N ASP A 293 -14.21 8.19 1.40
CA ASP A 293 -14.06 8.81 0.07
C ASP A 293 -12.62 9.32 -0.19
N ASN A 294 -11.61 8.69 0.43
CA ASN A 294 -10.22 9.17 0.35
C ASN A 294 -9.37 8.47 -0.71
N THR A 295 -9.93 7.55 -1.48
CA THR A 295 -9.24 6.73 -2.49
C THR A 295 -8.37 7.53 -3.45
N HIS A 296 -8.83 8.71 -3.86
CA HIS A 296 -8.08 9.63 -4.70
C HIS A 296 -6.73 10.06 -4.09
N ALA A 297 -6.66 10.22 -2.77
CA ALA A 297 -5.43 10.57 -2.08
C ALA A 297 -4.48 9.36 -1.96
N SER A 298 -5.01 8.19 -1.62
CA SER A 298 -4.21 6.96 -1.54
C SER A 298 -3.55 6.64 -2.88
N HIS A 299 -4.29 6.65 -3.98
CA HIS A 299 -3.76 6.44 -5.32
C HIS A 299 -2.71 7.49 -5.75
N LEU A 300 -2.91 8.77 -5.42
CA LEU A 300 -1.93 9.80 -5.69
C LEU A 300 -0.61 9.52 -4.97
N TYR A 301 -0.67 9.17 -3.68
CA TYR A 301 0.55 8.99 -2.90
C TYR A 301 1.26 7.67 -3.18
N ASP A 302 0.58 6.63 -3.69
CA ASP A 302 1.21 5.46 -4.31
C ASP A 302 2.05 5.86 -5.52
N ALA A 303 1.47 6.63 -6.44
CA ALA A 303 2.17 7.14 -7.62
C ALA A 303 3.36 8.03 -7.25
N VAL A 304 3.23 8.87 -6.22
CA VAL A 304 4.33 9.68 -5.68
C VAL A 304 5.43 8.79 -5.10
N GLY A 305 5.08 7.73 -4.36
CA GLY A 305 6.02 6.75 -3.81
C GLY A 305 6.85 6.07 -4.90
N ILE A 306 6.20 5.59 -5.96
CA ILE A 306 6.86 4.99 -7.13
C ILE A 306 7.86 5.98 -7.74
N ARG A 307 7.44 7.23 -7.94
CA ARG A 307 8.29 8.30 -8.49
C ARG A 307 9.49 8.61 -7.57
N ASN A 308 9.27 8.65 -6.26
CA ASN A 308 10.30 8.90 -5.26
C ASN A 308 11.40 7.85 -5.29
N VAL A 309 11.03 6.57 -5.41
CA VAL A 309 11.96 5.45 -5.53
C VAL A 309 12.85 5.61 -6.78
N TYR A 310 12.27 5.96 -7.94
CA TYR A 310 13.05 6.13 -9.16
C TYR A 310 14.02 7.32 -9.08
N LEU A 311 13.56 8.45 -8.53
CA LEU A 311 14.33 9.68 -8.45
C LEU A 311 15.32 9.72 -7.28
N GLY A 312 15.17 8.81 -6.29
CA GLY A 312 15.98 8.80 -5.08
C GLY A 312 15.74 10.05 -4.22
N GLN A 313 14.46 10.46 -4.08
CA GLN A 313 14.08 11.67 -3.37
C GLN A 313 12.75 11.48 -2.63
N TYR A 314 12.68 11.93 -1.37
CA TYR A 314 11.47 11.91 -0.54
C TYR A 314 11.37 13.19 0.29
N GLU A 315 10.24 13.88 0.20
CA GLU A 315 9.91 15.03 1.03
C GLU A 315 9.17 14.56 2.29
N ARG A 316 9.75 14.81 3.44
CA ARG A 316 9.23 14.42 4.74
C ARG A 316 8.08 15.33 5.19
N ILE A 317 7.29 14.85 6.16
CA ILE A 317 6.17 15.60 6.74
C ILE A 317 6.60 16.89 7.45
N ASP A 318 7.87 17.07 7.78
CA ASP A 318 8.45 18.30 8.36
C ASP A 318 9.01 19.26 7.30
N GLY A 319 8.88 18.91 6.01
CA GLY A 319 9.38 19.69 4.87
C GLY A 319 10.87 19.50 4.55
N THR A 320 11.58 18.64 5.30
CA THR A 320 12.95 18.26 4.94
C THR A 320 12.96 17.23 3.84
N THR A 321 14.05 17.11 3.08
CA THR A 321 14.18 16.16 1.98
C THR A 321 15.26 15.15 2.26
N VAL A 322 14.95 13.86 2.04
CA VAL A 322 15.92 12.78 1.93
C VAL A 322 16.20 12.56 0.44
N GLU A 323 17.46 12.70 0.02
CA GLU A 323 17.84 12.53 -1.39
C GLU A 323 19.24 11.96 -1.53
N GLY A 324 19.52 11.30 -2.67
CA GLY A 324 20.84 10.75 -2.97
C GLY A 324 20.92 10.10 -4.35
N PRO A 325 22.00 9.31 -4.60
CA PRO A 325 22.12 8.51 -5.82
C PRO A 325 20.89 7.63 -6.05
N SER A 326 20.43 7.52 -7.32
CA SER A 326 19.12 6.97 -7.66
C SER A 326 19.18 5.97 -8.82
N LEU A 327 18.08 5.20 -9.02
CA LEU A 327 17.90 4.40 -10.23
C LEU A 327 18.00 5.25 -11.49
N SER A 328 17.44 6.44 -11.50
CA SER A 328 17.55 7.39 -12.61
C SER A 328 19.01 7.69 -12.96
N ASN A 329 19.90 7.86 -11.98
CA ASN A 329 21.33 8.07 -12.26
C ASN A 329 21.98 6.86 -12.95
N ILE A 330 21.67 5.64 -12.51
CA ILE A 330 22.20 4.40 -13.12
C ILE A 330 21.65 4.25 -14.56
N VAL A 331 20.36 4.47 -14.76
CA VAL A 331 19.72 4.37 -16.08
C VAL A 331 20.27 5.42 -17.03
N ALA A 332 20.36 6.68 -16.60
CA ALA A 332 20.90 7.78 -17.42
C ALA A 332 22.33 7.54 -17.91
N GLN A 333 23.17 6.88 -17.12
CA GLN A 333 24.52 6.49 -17.54
C GLN A 333 24.51 5.46 -18.66
N LYS A 334 23.52 4.57 -18.70
CA LYS A 334 23.41 3.49 -19.70
C LYS A 334 22.56 3.91 -20.92
N ASP A 335 21.52 4.67 -20.67
CA ASP A 335 20.55 5.12 -21.69
C ASP A 335 19.81 6.39 -21.22
N LYS A 336 20.38 7.54 -21.54
CA LYS A 336 19.82 8.84 -21.16
C LYS A 336 18.43 9.07 -21.74
N ALA A 337 18.13 8.52 -22.93
CA ALA A 337 16.80 8.68 -23.54
C ALA A 337 15.73 7.91 -22.77
N LEU A 338 16.04 6.67 -22.35
CA LEU A 338 15.14 5.85 -21.53
C LEU A 338 14.92 6.45 -20.14
N ASP A 339 15.97 6.99 -19.50
CA ASP A 339 15.81 7.73 -18.24
C ASP A 339 14.86 8.92 -18.39
N SER A 340 15.08 9.76 -19.42
CA SER A 340 14.22 10.92 -19.67
C SER A 340 12.77 10.52 -19.97
N GLU A 341 12.57 9.42 -20.68
CA GLU A 341 11.24 8.87 -20.99
C GLU A 341 10.53 8.43 -19.70
N LEU A 342 11.19 7.60 -18.88
CA LEU A 342 10.56 7.09 -17.65
C LEU A 342 10.24 8.22 -16.66
N ARG A 343 11.16 9.19 -16.47
CA ARG A 343 10.89 10.37 -15.65
C ARG A 343 9.64 11.12 -16.13
N GLY A 344 9.53 11.36 -17.46
CA GLY A 344 8.38 12.03 -18.02
C GLY A 344 7.07 11.27 -17.81
N LYS A 345 7.09 9.94 -17.87
CA LYS A 345 5.92 9.09 -17.64
C LYS A 345 5.52 9.06 -16.16
N LEU A 346 6.48 8.95 -15.23
CA LEU A 346 6.22 9.05 -13.79
C LEU A 346 5.60 10.41 -13.43
N ASP A 347 6.10 11.50 -14.01
CA ASP A 347 5.51 12.82 -13.83
C ASP A 347 4.09 12.91 -14.43
N ALA A 348 3.84 12.27 -15.58
CA ALA A 348 2.51 12.22 -16.20
C ALA A 348 1.51 11.45 -15.35
N THR A 349 1.91 10.31 -14.75
CA THR A 349 1.07 9.54 -13.83
C THR A 349 0.70 10.37 -12.61
N VAL A 350 1.67 11.00 -11.94
CA VAL A 350 1.38 11.89 -10.80
C VAL A 350 0.45 13.04 -11.20
N GLN A 351 0.58 13.59 -12.42
CA GLN A 351 -0.34 14.63 -12.93
C GLN A 351 -1.77 14.07 -13.12
N ALA A 352 -1.92 12.87 -13.67
CA ALA A 352 -3.23 12.23 -13.82
C ALA A 352 -3.90 11.98 -12.46
N MET A 353 -3.14 11.46 -11.47
CA MET A 353 -3.65 11.28 -10.10
C MET A 353 -4.04 12.61 -9.42
N ARG A 354 -3.26 13.68 -9.63
CA ARG A 354 -3.64 15.02 -9.16
C ARG A 354 -4.90 15.57 -9.81
N ALA A 355 -5.22 15.16 -11.04
CA ALA A 355 -6.48 15.53 -11.66
C ALA A 355 -7.67 14.83 -10.97
N LEU A 356 -7.52 13.56 -10.55
CA LEU A 356 -8.52 12.86 -9.72
C LEU A 356 -8.67 13.55 -8.36
N GLN A 357 -7.56 13.87 -7.69
CA GLN A 357 -7.59 14.61 -6.43
C GLN A 357 -8.33 15.95 -6.57
N ALA A 358 -8.04 16.71 -7.61
CA ALA A 358 -8.71 18.01 -7.84
C ALA A 358 -10.22 17.87 -8.07
N ARG A 359 -10.68 16.76 -8.69
CA ARG A 359 -12.11 16.47 -8.84
C ARG A 359 -12.74 16.15 -7.48
N ALA A 360 -12.08 15.32 -6.68
CA ALA A 360 -12.55 14.98 -5.33
C ALA A 360 -12.62 16.20 -4.41
N GLU A 361 -11.60 17.04 -4.40
CA GLU A 361 -11.59 18.33 -3.69
C GLU A 361 -12.66 19.30 -4.23
N GLY A 362 -13.09 19.14 -5.47
CA GLY A 362 -14.20 19.85 -6.12
C GLY A 362 -15.59 19.31 -5.76
N GLY A 363 -15.68 18.21 -5.00
CA GLY A 363 -16.90 17.59 -4.52
C GLY A 363 -17.38 16.41 -5.38
N GLU A 364 -16.52 15.79 -6.18
CA GLU A 364 -16.77 14.57 -6.94
C GLU A 364 -15.75 13.51 -6.50
N ALA A 365 -16.08 12.74 -5.48
CA ALA A 365 -15.22 11.71 -4.90
C ALA A 365 -15.00 10.54 -5.88
N TYR A 366 -14.15 9.58 -5.52
CA TYR A 366 -13.69 8.56 -6.46
C TYR A 366 -14.81 7.57 -6.84
N ASP A 367 -15.66 7.17 -5.89
CA ASP A 367 -16.89 6.39 -6.10
C ASP A 367 -17.76 7.01 -7.20
N GLN A 368 -18.00 8.33 -7.11
CA GLN A 368 -18.74 9.08 -8.12
C GLN A 368 -18.04 9.06 -9.47
N MET A 369 -16.68 9.12 -9.50
CA MET A 369 -15.92 9.07 -10.75
C MET A 369 -16.03 7.72 -11.46
N ILE A 370 -16.15 6.60 -10.71
CA ILE A 370 -16.31 5.25 -11.30
C ILE A 370 -17.75 4.89 -11.61
N GLY A 371 -18.75 5.68 -11.16
CA GLY A 371 -20.16 5.42 -11.39
C GLY A 371 -20.53 5.23 -12.86
N GLU A 372 -21.48 4.34 -13.16
CA GLU A 372 -21.87 3.92 -14.52
C GLU A 372 -22.26 5.11 -15.43
N ASP A 373 -22.97 6.08 -14.88
CA ASP A 373 -23.47 7.24 -15.63
C ASP A 373 -22.49 8.43 -15.69
N ASN A 374 -21.28 8.29 -15.16
CA ASN A 374 -20.27 9.35 -15.09
C ASN A 374 -19.18 9.21 -16.16
N GLU A 375 -19.52 9.46 -17.44
CA GLU A 375 -18.53 9.34 -18.53
C GLU A 375 -17.26 10.18 -18.31
N ALA A 376 -17.37 11.37 -17.72
CA ALA A 376 -16.25 12.27 -17.49
C ALA A 376 -15.34 11.81 -16.35
N GLY A 377 -15.91 11.26 -15.27
CA GLY A 377 -15.20 10.62 -14.18
C GLY A 377 -14.49 9.36 -14.66
N ASN A 378 -15.23 8.48 -15.32
CA ASN A 378 -14.70 7.24 -15.93
C ASN A 378 -13.51 7.51 -16.85
N ALA A 379 -13.61 8.54 -17.71
CA ALA A 379 -12.51 8.93 -18.59
C ALA A 379 -11.28 9.45 -17.81
N ALA A 380 -11.48 10.16 -16.70
CA ALA A 380 -10.38 10.64 -15.88
C ALA A 380 -9.66 9.49 -15.16
N VAL A 381 -10.41 8.52 -14.59
CA VAL A 381 -9.87 7.31 -13.96
C VAL A 381 -9.12 6.47 -15.01
N GLN A 382 -9.73 6.24 -16.20
CA GLN A 382 -9.06 5.48 -17.27
C GLN A 382 -7.76 6.15 -17.73
N ALA A 383 -7.70 7.48 -17.80
CA ALA A 383 -6.48 8.20 -18.16
C ALA A 383 -5.34 8.00 -17.14
N ALA A 384 -5.66 7.87 -15.85
CA ALA A 384 -4.68 7.56 -14.81
C ALA A 384 -4.20 6.10 -14.90
N ILE A 385 -5.11 5.15 -15.16
CA ILE A 385 -4.79 3.74 -15.45
C ILE A 385 -3.85 3.64 -16.66
N ASP A 386 -4.17 4.32 -17.76
CA ASP A 386 -3.36 4.31 -18.98
C ASP A 386 -1.94 4.86 -18.73
N ALA A 387 -1.81 5.89 -17.89
CA ALA A 387 -0.51 6.45 -17.52
C ALA A 387 0.33 5.48 -16.68
N LEU A 388 -0.29 4.74 -15.73
CA LEU A 388 0.35 3.67 -14.96
C LEU A 388 0.85 2.53 -15.85
N ILE A 389 0.02 2.06 -16.77
CA ILE A 389 0.39 1.02 -17.74
C ILE A 389 1.54 1.50 -18.63
N ASP A 390 1.51 2.76 -19.07
CA ASP A 390 2.54 3.30 -19.95
C ASP A 390 3.88 3.49 -19.23
N GLN A 391 3.90 3.90 -17.95
CA GLN A 391 5.13 3.94 -17.16
C GLN A 391 5.69 2.54 -16.89
N THR A 392 4.83 1.53 -16.65
CA THR A 392 5.25 0.13 -16.44
C THR A 392 6.03 -0.42 -17.63
N ARG A 393 5.59 -0.15 -18.87
CA ARG A 393 6.33 -0.54 -20.08
C ARG A 393 7.75 0.05 -20.13
N SER A 394 7.95 1.24 -19.57
CA SER A 394 9.29 1.83 -19.49
C SER A 394 10.10 1.25 -18.33
N ILE A 395 9.46 0.87 -17.21
CA ILE A 395 10.09 0.13 -16.11
C ILE A 395 10.61 -1.23 -16.64
N GLU A 396 9.83 -1.98 -17.40
CA GLU A 396 10.25 -3.24 -18.03
C GLU A 396 11.47 -3.04 -18.94
N ARG A 397 11.51 -1.96 -19.70
CA ARG A 397 12.67 -1.63 -20.55
C ARG A 397 13.90 -1.26 -19.70
N VAL A 398 13.72 -0.64 -18.54
CA VAL A 398 14.80 -0.40 -17.57
C VAL A 398 15.32 -1.71 -17.00
N ILE A 399 14.44 -2.64 -16.61
CA ILE A 399 14.79 -3.99 -16.15
C ILE A 399 15.69 -4.68 -17.19
N ALA A 400 15.25 -4.74 -18.45
CA ALA A 400 16.03 -5.32 -19.54
C ALA A 400 17.36 -4.58 -19.77
N LYS A 401 17.37 -3.24 -19.71
CA LYS A 401 18.57 -2.43 -19.92
C LYS A 401 19.62 -2.63 -18.82
N LEU A 402 19.19 -2.90 -17.60
CA LEU A 402 20.07 -3.18 -16.47
C LEU A 402 20.55 -4.64 -16.43
N GLY A 403 19.99 -5.52 -17.28
CA GLY A 403 20.30 -6.95 -17.29
C GLY A 403 19.87 -7.64 -16.01
N LEU A 404 18.65 -7.33 -15.58
CA LEU A 404 17.97 -7.91 -14.41
C LEU A 404 16.94 -8.94 -14.89
N ASP A 405 17.40 -9.96 -15.60
CA ASP A 405 16.54 -11.01 -16.14
C ASP A 405 15.87 -11.81 -15.00
N GLY A 406 14.63 -12.24 -15.23
CA GLY A 406 13.87 -13.08 -14.29
C GLY A 406 13.01 -12.30 -13.30
N ILE A 407 12.90 -10.98 -13.41
CA ILE A 407 11.89 -10.19 -12.71
C ILE A 407 10.56 -10.42 -13.43
N ALA A 408 9.56 -10.88 -12.69
CA ALA A 408 8.15 -10.86 -13.10
C ALA A 408 7.44 -9.77 -12.29
N LEU A 409 6.75 -8.88 -12.97
CA LEU A 409 5.86 -7.91 -12.33
C LEU A 409 4.50 -8.59 -12.10
N GLU A 410 3.82 -8.22 -11.04
CA GLU A 410 2.48 -8.73 -10.78
C GLU A 410 1.51 -8.21 -11.83
N GLY A 411 0.60 -9.09 -12.26
CA GLY A 411 -0.49 -8.81 -13.17
C GLY A 411 -1.81 -8.64 -12.43
N SER A 412 -2.87 -8.36 -13.18
CA SER A 412 -4.24 -8.29 -12.66
C SER A 412 -5.21 -8.81 -13.71
N ASP A 413 -6.18 -9.60 -13.30
CA ASP A 413 -7.22 -10.10 -14.21
C ASP A 413 -8.04 -8.96 -14.82
N SER A 414 -8.22 -7.87 -14.12
CA SER A 414 -8.92 -6.68 -14.62
C SER A 414 -8.24 -6.04 -15.84
N LEU A 415 -6.92 -6.20 -15.96
CA LEU A 415 -6.11 -5.71 -17.09
C LEU A 415 -5.81 -6.80 -18.11
N ASP A 416 -5.42 -8.00 -17.65
CA ASP A 416 -4.90 -9.08 -18.49
C ASP A 416 -6.03 -9.94 -19.08
N SER A 417 -7.16 -10.06 -18.36
CA SER A 417 -8.30 -10.90 -18.71
C SER A 417 -9.64 -10.26 -18.28
N PRO A 418 -9.98 -9.02 -18.73
CA PRO A 418 -11.11 -8.23 -18.17
C PRO A 418 -12.47 -8.96 -18.12
N ASN A 419 -12.68 -9.96 -19.00
CA ASN A 419 -13.91 -10.75 -18.98
C ASN A 419 -13.96 -11.75 -17.81
N ALA A 420 -12.85 -12.03 -17.13
CA ALA A 420 -12.81 -12.96 -16.00
C ALA A 420 -13.46 -12.35 -14.75
N VAL A 421 -13.41 -11.03 -14.59
CA VAL A 421 -13.99 -10.32 -13.43
C VAL A 421 -15.52 -10.36 -13.38
N PHE A 422 -16.17 -10.75 -14.48
CA PHE A 422 -17.64 -10.87 -14.57
C PHE A 422 -18.13 -12.33 -14.42
N GLN A 423 -17.28 -13.30 -14.07
CA GLN A 423 -17.58 -14.72 -13.92
C GLN A 423 -17.63 -15.14 -12.47
#